data_aaf5ca511996f4b74e8858b258e2b708
#
_entry.id   aaf5ca511996f4b74e8858b258e2b708
#
_cell.length_a   1.000
_cell.length_b   1.000
_cell.length_c   1.000
_cell.angle_alpha   90.00
_cell.angle_beta   90.00
_cell.angle_gamma   90.00
#
_symmetry.space_group_name_H-M   'P 1'
#
loop_
_entity.id
_entity.type
_entity.pdbx_description
1 polymer ?
#
loop_
_entity_poly.entity_id
_entity_poly.type
_entity_poly.pdbx_seq_one_letter_code
_entity_poly.pdbx_strand_id
1 'polypeptide(L)'
;RNQDLILVAKKCRVVTRFRNTIGLPGRLSVRLQPNHPTDDPQGIAAAMLDGLLYGAGDAVVGINPASDNLPVLARLNQMLDEVIQRFAIPTQSCILTHVTNTLQLIERNVPVDLVFQSIAGTEAANAGFGITLQVLQEGQRKDALKK
;
A
#
# COMPACT_ATOMS: atom_id res chain seq x y z
N ARG A 1 4.38 -24.91 7.74
CA ARG A 1 4.68 -25.01 9.19
C ARG A 1 5.44 -23.78 9.64
N ASN A 2 5.47 -23.45 10.93
CA ASN A 2 6.21 -22.29 11.44
C ASN A 2 7.70 -22.33 11.11
N GLN A 3 8.29 -23.53 11.09
CA GLN A 3 9.70 -23.73 10.71
C GLN A 3 9.97 -23.30 9.25
N ASP A 4 9.03 -23.56 8.36
CA ASP A 4 9.15 -23.18 6.94
C ASP A 4 9.10 -21.66 6.79
N LEU A 5 8.24 -20.97 7.55
CA LEU A 5 8.17 -19.51 7.60
C LEU A 5 9.46 -18.89 8.15
N ILE A 6 10.03 -19.47 9.21
CA ILE A 6 11.31 -19.03 9.78
C ILE A 6 12.44 -19.21 8.76
N LEU A 7 12.49 -20.34 8.04
CA LEU A 7 13.49 -20.58 7.01
C LEU A 7 13.40 -19.60 5.85
N VAL A 8 12.18 -19.27 5.40
CA VAL A 8 11.95 -18.25 4.36
C VAL A 8 12.37 -16.89 4.88
N ALA A 9 11.96 -16.51 6.07
CA ALA A 9 12.32 -15.22 6.68
C ALA A 9 13.84 -15.04 6.81
N LYS A 10 14.59 -16.08 7.14
CA LYS A 10 16.07 -16.05 7.16
C LYS A 10 16.70 -15.79 5.79
N LYS A 11 16.02 -16.12 4.70
CA LYS A 11 16.50 -15.87 3.34
C LYS A 11 16.13 -14.47 2.84
N CYS A 12 15.12 -13.83 3.43
CA CYS A 12 14.72 -12.47 3.09
C CYS A 12 15.77 -11.49 3.62
N ARG A 13 16.51 -10.85 2.72
CA ARG A 13 17.57 -9.88 3.06
C ARG A 13 17.28 -8.48 2.51
N VAL A 14 16.04 -8.25 2.09
CA VAL A 14 15.65 -6.95 1.56
C VAL A 14 15.26 -6.04 2.72
N VAL A 15 15.97 -4.93 2.83
CA VAL A 15 15.65 -3.85 3.77
C VAL A 15 15.11 -2.67 2.95
N THR A 16 13.87 -2.31 3.20
CA THR A 16 13.24 -1.16 2.55
C THR A 16 13.23 0.01 3.52
N ARG A 17 13.71 1.18 3.06
CA ARG A 17 13.71 2.44 3.80
C ARG A 17 12.87 3.44 3.04
N PHE A 18 11.85 3.94 3.71
CA PHE A 18 11.04 5.05 3.24
C PHE A 18 10.64 5.91 4.46
N ARG A 19 9.36 6.02 4.81
CA ARG A 19 8.92 6.70 6.05
C ARG A 19 9.28 5.88 7.30
N ASN A 20 9.40 4.57 7.15
CA ASN A 20 9.92 3.62 8.16
C ASN A 20 10.94 2.67 7.54
N THR A 21 11.48 1.76 8.33
CA THR A 21 12.41 0.72 7.87
C THR A 21 11.81 -0.65 8.11
N ILE A 22 11.64 -1.42 7.04
CA ILE A 22 11.07 -2.78 7.05
C ILE A 22 12.15 -3.78 6.63
N GLY A 23 12.16 -4.96 7.23
CA GLY A 23 13.08 -6.05 6.89
C GLY A 23 14.31 -6.14 7.78
N LEU A 24 14.37 -5.40 8.89
CA LEU A 24 15.44 -5.54 9.86
C LEU A 24 15.37 -6.89 10.57
N PRO A 25 16.51 -7.58 10.81
CA PRO A 25 16.54 -8.86 11.48
C PRO A 25 15.90 -8.81 12.87
N GLY A 26 15.07 -9.81 13.17
CA GLY A 26 14.41 -9.95 14.47
C GLY A 26 13.29 -8.94 14.74
N ARG A 27 12.86 -8.19 13.75
CA ARG A 27 11.75 -7.25 13.85
C ARG A 27 10.58 -7.69 12.97
N LEU A 28 9.38 -7.65 13.53
CA LEU A 28 8.12 -7.83 12.81
C LEU A 28 7.46 -6.47 12.67
N SER A 29 6.84 -6.24 11.53
CA SER A 29 6.03 -5.06 11.26
C SER A 29 4.62 -5.48 10.86
N VAL A 30 3.62 -4.70 11.24
CA VAL A 30 2.22 -5.03 11.07
C VAL A 30 1.57 -4.08 10.05
N ARG A 31 0.89 -4.65 9.06
CA ARG A 31 0.01 -3.90 8.18
C ARG A 31 -1.33 -3.66 8.88
N LEU A 32 -1.77 -2.41 8.91
CA LEU A 32 -3.14 -2.04 9.27
C LEU A 32 -3.98 -1.86 8.01
N GLN A 33 -5.17 -2.46 7.98
CA GLN A 33 -6.07 -2.39 6.82
C GLN A 33 -7.47 -1.92 7.25
N PRO A 34 -7.68 -0.61 7.42
CA PRO A 34 -8.94 -0.04 7.86
C PRO A 34 -9.92 0.09 6.67
N ASN A 35 -10.58 -1.00 6.32
CA ASN A 35 -11.56 -1.02 5.22
C ASN A 35 -12.94 -0.53 5.68
N HIS A 36 -13.72 0.01 4.72
CA HIS A 36 -15.12 0.34 4.92
C HIS A 36 -15.95 -0.10 3.70
N PRO A 37 -17.15 -0.68 3.89
CA PRO A 37 -17.92 -1.29 2.78
C PRO A 37 -18.42 -0.27 1.74
N THR A 38 -18.46 1.01 2.07
CA THR A 38 -18.87 2.11 1.17
C THR A 38 -17.76 3.13 0.95
N ASP A 39 -16.52 2.80 1.29
CA ASP A 39 -15.37 3.71 1.19
C ASP A 39 -15.56 5.04 1.95
N ASP A 40 -16.35 5.02 3.04
CA ASP A 40 -16.56 6.24 3.85
C ASP A 40 -15.28 6.64 4.58
N PRO A 41 -14.72 7.83 4.31
CA PRO A 41 -13.45 8.24 4.91
C PRO A 41 -13.51 8.42 6.42
N GLN A 42 -14.67 8.77 6.99
CA GLN A 42 -14.79 8.92 8.44
C GLN A 42 -14.76 7.55 9.13
N GLY A 43 -15.46 6.56 8.58
CA GLY A 43 -15.42 5.19 9.06
C GLY A 43 -14.01 4.58 8.93
N ILE A 44 -13.33 4.83 7.81
CA ILE A 44 -11.94 4.39 7.60
C ILE A 44 -10.99 5.07 8.59
N ALA A 45 -11.13 6.39 8.81
CA ALA A 45 -10.29 7.13 9.75
C ALA A 45 -10.50 6.65 11.19
N ALA A 46 -11.73 6.36 11.60
CA ALA A 46 -12.02 5.78 12.90
C ALA A 46 -11.38 4.40 13.10
N ALA A 47 -11.52 3.51 12.11
CA ALA A 47 -10.90 2.19 12.14
C ALA A 47 -9.36 2.27 12.09
N MET A 48 -8.80 3.25 11.36
CA MET A 48 -7.37 3.53 11.35
C MET A 48 -6.87 3.96 12.73
N LEU A 49 -7.56 4.90 13.36
CA LEU A 49 -7.20 5.37 14.69
C LEU A 49 -7.24 4.24 15.72
N ASP A 50 -8.28 3.43 15.70
CA ASP A 50 -8.42 2.28 16.58
C ASP A 50 -7.25 1.29 16.41
N GLY A 51 -6.92 0.93 15.17
CA GLY A 51 -5.80 0.05 14.87
C GLY A 51 -4.43 0.63 15.28
N LEU A 52 -4.20 1.92 15.09
CA LEU A 52 -2.97 2.60 15.51
C LEU A 52 -2.83 2.61 17.04
N LEU A 53 -3.93 2.79 17.79
CA LEU A 53 -3.93 2.72 19.26
C LEU A 53 -3.58 1.32 19.77
N TYR A 54 -3.87 0.27 19.01
CA TYR A 54 -3.41 -1.10 19.29
C TYR A 54 -1.96 -1.39 18.84
N GLY A 55 -1.27 -0.40 18.28
CA GLY A 55 0.12 -0.55 17.82
C GLY A 55 0.27 -1.25 16.46
N ALA A 56 -0.81 -1.34 15.66
CA ALA A 56 -0.73 -1.82 14.29
C ALA A 56 -0.43 -0.66 13.32
N GLY A 57 0.08 -0.97 12.11
CA GLY A 57 0.30 0.01 11.05
C GLY A 57 1.74 0.54 10.93
N ASP A 58 2.66 0.01 11.71
CA ASP A 58 4.09 0.36 11.62
C ASP A 58 4.75 -0.08 10.29
N ALA A 59 4.22 -1.10 9.63
CA ALA A 59 4.66 -1.48 8.29
C ALA A 59 4.01 -0.58 7.24
N VAL A 60 2.70 -0.51 7.24
CA VAL A 60 1.88 0.22 6.26
C VAL A 60 0.45 0.36 6.76
N VAL A 61 -0.19 1.47 6.44
CA VAL A 61 -1.64 1.60 6.50
C VAL A 61 -2.19 1.45 5.09
N GLY A 62 -2.93 0.37 4.85
CA GLY A 62 -3.43 0.03 3.51
C GLY A 62 -4.93 -0.11 3.48
N ILE A 63 -5.59 0.51 2.51
CA ILE A 63 -7.02 0.38 2.27
C ILE A 63 -7.25 -0.54 1.08
N ASN A 64 -8.19 -1.47 1.23
CA ASN A 64 -8.76 -2.22 0.12
C ASN A 64 -10.11 -1.59 -0.22
N PRO A 65 -10.19 -0.68 -1.19
CA PRO A 65 -11.40 0.07 -1.48
C PRO A 65 -12.51 -0.86 -2.02
N ALA A 66 -13.75 -0.49 -1.76
CA ALA A 66 -14.91 -1.21 -2.25
C ALA A 66 -15.17 -0.93 -3.75
N SER A 67 -14.60 0.16 -4.28
CA SER A 67 -14.73 0.54 -5.68
C SER A 67 -13.43 1.05 -6.30
N ASP A 68 -13.31 0.91 -7.62
CA ASP A 68 -12.20 1.47 -8.41
C ASP A 68 -12.48 2.89 -8.93
N ASN A 69 -13.37 3.64 -8.27
CA ASN A 69 -13.72 5.00 -8.65
C ASN A 69 -12.55 5.97 -8.35
N LEU A 70 -11.94 6.55 -9.39
CA LEU A 70 -10.76 7.42 -9.25
C LEU A 70 -10.94 8.61 -8.30
N PRO A 71 -12.05 9.36 -8.30
CA PRO A 71 -12.34 10.37 -7.27
C PRO A 71 -12.32 9.84 -5.85
N VAL A 72 -12.90 8.66 -5.61
CA VAL A 72 -12.87 8.00 -4.29
C VAL A 72 -11.46 7.61 -3.91
N LEU A 73 -10.73 6.94 -4.82
CA LEU A 73 -9.33 6.56 -4.60
C LEU A 73 -8.45 7.77 -4.29
N ALA A 74 -8.62 8.89 -5.01
CA ALA A 74 -7.89 10.13 -4.76
C ALA A 74 -8.18 10.68 -3.36
N ARG A 75 -9.45 10.74 -2.96
CA ARG A 75 -9.87 11.21 -1.64
C ARG A 75 -9.31 10.34 -0.50
N LEU A 76 -9.30 9.02 -0.68
CA LEU A 76 -8.73 8.10 0.32
C LEU A 76 -7.21 8.27 0.44
N ASN A 77 -6.47 8.40 -0.67
CA ASN A 77 -5.03 8.67 -0.63
C ASN A 77 -4.73 10.01 0.08
N GLN A 78 -5.46 11.07 -0.26
CA GLN A 78 -5.31 12.38 0.38
C GLN A 78 -5.57 12.31 1.88
N MET A 79 -6.65 11.66 2.29
CA MET A 79 -6.99 11.49 3.71
C MET A 79 -5.89 10.74 4.47
N LEU A 80 -5.35 9.65 3.91
CA LEU A 80 -4.25 8.91 4.54
C LEU A 80 -2.99 9.78 4.67
N ASP A 81 -2.62 10.50 3.61
CA ASP A 81 -1.45 11.37 3.63
C ASP A 81 -1.62 12.51 4.66
N GLU A 82 -2.78 13.16 4.69
CA GLU A 82 -3.10 14.21 5.67
C GLU A 82 -2.96 13.71 7.11
N VAL A 83 -3.49 12.53 7.43
CA VAL A 83 -3.39 11.95 8.77
C VAL A 83 -1.94 11.61 9.10
N ILE A 84 -1.22 10.94 8.20
CA ILE A 84 0.17 10.57 8.39
C ILE A 84 1.05 11.81 8.61
N GLN A 85 0.88 12.86 7.80
CA GLN A 85 1.65 14.10 7.92
C GLN A 85 1.31 14.87 9.19
N ARG A 86 0.00 15.05 9.46
CA ARG A 86 -0.49 15.83 10.60
C ARG A 86 0.00 15.30 11.94
N PHE A 87 0.08 14.00 12.08
CA PHE A 87 0.48 13.33 13.33
C PHE A 87 1.90 12.81 13.29
N ALA A 88 2.65 13.08 12.22
CA ALA A 88 4.03 12.60 12.00
C ALA A 88 4.17 11.08 12.25
N ILE A 89 3.21 10.29 11.73
CA ILE A 89 3.19 8.85 11.94
C ILE A 89 4.27 8.21 11.07
N PRO A 90 5.20 7.42 11.63
CA PRO A 90 6.29 6.78 10.87
C PRO A 90 5.78 5.54 10.12
N THR A 91 4.86 5.74 9.18
CA THR A 91 4.28 4.72 8.33
C THR A 91 4.10 5.24 6.90
N GLN A 92 3.77 4.35 5.98
CA GLN A 92 3.42 4.69 4.61
C GLN A 92 1.99 4.26 4.28
N SER A 93 1.40 4.92 3.28
CA SER A 93 0.07 4.61 2.78
C SER A 93 0.10 3.65 1.58
N CYS A 94 -0.96 2.87 1.41
CA CYS A 94 -1.17 2.02 0.25
C CYS A 94 -2.66 1.87 -0.04
N ILE A 95 -3.10 2.20 -1.22
CA ILE A 95 -4.45 1.87 -1.70
C ILE A 95 -4.34 0.69 -2.66
N LEU A 96 -5.08 -0.38 -2.36
CA LEU A 96 -5.12 -1.58 -3.18
C LEU A 96 -6.07 -1.35 -4.37
N THR A 97 -5.52 -0.91 -5.47
CA THR A 97 -6.25 -0.75 -6.73
C THR A 97 -5.36 -1.19 -7.88
N HIS A 98 -5.92 -1.30 -9.08
CA HIS A 98 -5.15 -1.67 -10.26
C HIS A 98 -4.03 -0.64 -10.52
N VAL A 99 -2.87 -1.11 -10.95
CA VAL A 99 -1.69 -0.25 -11.20
C VAL A 99 -2.00 0.91 -12.16
N THR A 100 -2.87 0.71 -13.16
CA THR A 100 -3.28 1.78 -14.09
C THR A 100 -4.03 2.91 -13.39
N ASN A 101 -4.86 2.61 -12.38
CA ASN A 101 -5.51 3.63 -11.56
C ASN A 101 -4.47 4.40 -10.74
N THR A 102 -3.51 3.68 -10.14
CA THR A 102 -2.42 4.31 -9.40
C THR A 102 -1.60 5.26 -10.27
N LEU A 103 -1.27 4.87 -11.52
CA LEU A 103 -0.57 5.73 -12.47
C LEU A 103 -1.36 7.01 -12.76
N GLN A 104 -2.67 6.89 -12.98
CA GLN A 104 -3.55 8.06 -13.19
C GLN A 104 -3.63 8.98 -11.95
N LEU A 105 -3.61 8.42 -10.74
CA LEU A 105 -3.56 9.20 -9.50
C LEU A 105 -2.25 9.99 -9.39
N ILE A 106 -1.12 9.35 -9.69
CA ILE A 106 0.20 10.00 -9.69
C ILE A 106 0.24 11.15 -10.72
N GLU A 107 -0.30 10.96 -11.92
CA GLU A 107 -0.38 12.00 -12.95
C GLU A 107 -1.24 13.20 -12.53
N ARG A 108 -2.20 12.99 -11.62
CA ARG A 108 -3.02 14.04 -11.02
C ARG A 108 -2.42 14.64 -9.75
N ASN A 109 -1.14 14.33 -9.45
CA ASN A 109 -0.44 14.75 -8.24
C ASN A 109 -1.12 14.34 -6.93
N VAL A 110 -1.85 13.21 -6.94
CA VAL A 110 -2.39 12.61 -5.72
C VAL A 110 -1.22 11.94 -4.99
N PRO A 111 -1.08 12.11 -3.66
CA PRO A 111 -0.02 11.48 -2.89
C PRO A 111 -0.18 9.96 -2.91
N VAL A 112 0.87 9.25 -3.34
CA VAL A 112 0.94 7.78 -3.36
C VAL A 112 2.29 7.38 -2.81
N ASP A 113 2.30 6.65 -1.70
CA ASP A 113 3.54 6.15 -1.10
C ASP A 113 3.95 4.79 -1.68
N LEU A 114 3.00 3.86 -1.79
CA LEU A 114 3.25 2.51 -2.26
C LEU A 114 2.25 2.08 -3.33
N VAL A 115 2.73 1.38 -4.33
CA VAL A 115 1.90 0.69 -5.32
C VAL A 115 1.73 -0.75 -4.91
N PHE A 116 0.49 -1.22 -4.92
CA PHE A 116 0.17 -2.63 -4.76
C PHE A 116 -0.47 -3.16 -6.03
N GLN A 117 0.09 -4.24 -6.57
CA GLN A 117 -0.49 -4.94 -7.71
C GLN A 117 -0.37 -6.45 -7.50
N SER A 118 -1.50 -7.15 -7.54
CA SER A 118 -1.51 -8.61 -7.59
C SER A 118 -1.04 -9.09 -8.96
N ILE A 119 -0.15 -10.08 -8.98
CA ILE A 119 0.40 -10.67 -10.18
C ILE A 119 0.02 -12.14 -10.21
N ALA A 120 -0.59 -12.59 -11.31
CA ALA A 120 -0.93 -13.99 -11.55
C ALA A 120 0.31 -14.81 -11.93
N GLY A 121 0.20 -16.14 -11.83
CA GLY A 121 1.32 -17.05 -12.08
C GLY A 121 1.75 -17.19 -13.54
N THR A 122 0.99 -16.67 -14.51
CA THR A 122 1.31 -16.74 -15.94
C THR A 122 1.11 -15.38 -16.62
N GLU A 123 1.88 -15.14 -17.68
CA GLU A 123 1.77 -13.93 -18.49
C GLU A 123 0.37 -13.78 -19.13
N ALA A 124 -0.17 -14.88 -19.66
CA ALA A 124 -1.50 -14.89 -20.26
C ALA A 124 -2.60 -14.47 -19.28
N ALA A 125 -2.54 -14.96 -18.02
CA ALA A 125 -3.49 -14.56 -16.99
C ALA A 125 -3.34 -13.08 -16.64
N ASN A 126 -2.11 -12.57 -16.51
CA ASN A 126 -1.86 -11.15 -16.24
C ASN A 126 -2.36 -10.26 -17.37
N ALA A 127 -2.12 -10.64 -18.63
CA ALA A 127 -2.60 -9.90 -19.80
C ALA A 127 -4.13 -9.80 -19.84
N GLY A 128 -4.84 -10.86 -19.42
CA GLY A 128 -6.30 -10.86 -19.30
C GLY A 128 -6.85 -9.83 -18.30
N PHE A 129 -6.04 -9.41 -17.34
CA PHE A 129 -6.35 -8.34 -16.38
C PHE A 129 -5.71 -6.99 -16.72
N GLY A 130 -5.15 -6.84 -17.91
CA GLY A 130 -4.47 -5.61 -18.33
C GLY A 130 -3.13 -5.36 -17.65
N ILE A 131 -2.55 -6.38 -17.00
CA ILE A 131 -1.24 -6.29 -16.35
C ILE A 131 -0.19 -6.80 -17.32
N THR A 132 0.66 -5.89 -17.82
CA THR A 132 1.80 -6.22 -18.66
C THR A 132 3.10 -5.85 -17.95
N LEU A 133 4.21 -6.47 -18.37
CA LEU A 133 5.53 -6.11 -17.86
C LEU A 133 5.83 -4.63 -18.08
N GLN A 134 5.41 -4.07 -19.21
CA GLN A 134 5.59 -2.65 -19.53
C GLN A 134 4.88 -1.74 -18.54
N VAL A 135 3.61 -2.03 -18.20
CA VAL A 135 2.83 -1.26 -17.22
C VAL A 135 3.45 -1.34 -15.83
N LEU A 136 3.92 -2.53 -15.43
CA LEU A 136 4.61 -2.70 -14.14
C LEU A 136 5.93 -1.92 -14.10
N GLN A 137 6.71 -1.93 -15.17
CA GLN A 137 7.95 -1.15 -15.29
C GLN A 137 7.68 0.36 -15.29
N GLU A 138 6.60 0.80 -15.91
CA GLU A 138 6.18 2.20 -15.86
C GLU A 138 5.87 2.62 -14.43
N GLY A 139 5.07 1.83 -13.69
CA GLY A 139 4.79 2.08 -12.27
C GLY A 139 6.06 2.19 -11.43
N GLN A 140 7.04 1.30 -11.67
CA GLN A 140 8.31 1.31 -10.96
C GLN A 140 9.18 2.55 -11.27
N ARG A 141 9.04 3.15 -12.45
CA ARG A 141 9.85 4.31 -12.90
C ARG A 141 9.30 5.65 -12.48
N LYS A 142 8.06 5.74 -12.01
CA LYS A 142 7.46 7.03 -11.62
C LYS A 142 8.22 7.64 -10.44
N ASP A 143 8.65 8.90 -10.61
CA ASP A 143 9.48 9.60 -9.63
C ASP A 143 8.77 9.87 -8.31
N ALA A 144 7.43 9.90 -8.29
CA ALA A 144 6.63 10.02 -7.08
C ALA A 144 6.87 8.88 -6.08
N LEU A 145 7.33 7.71 -6.56
CA LEU A 145 7.61 6.53 -5.75
C LEU A 145 9.09 6.43 -5.32
N LYS A 146 9.92 7.39 -5.71
CA LYS A 146 11.36 7.40 -5.43
C LYS A 146 11.78 8.36 -4.32
N LYS A 147 10.81 9.00 -3.66
CA LYS A 147 11.08 10.00 -2.60
C LYS A 147 11.31 9.35 -1.25
#